data_10fdaa49293ef5ee85ca513fc2e982f7
#
_entry.id   10fdaa49293ef5ee85ca513fc2e982f7
#
_cell.length_a   1.000
_cell.length_b   1.000
_cell.length_c   1.000
_cell.angle_alpha   90.00
_cell.angle_beta   90.00
_cell.angle_gamma   90.00
#
_symmetry.space_group_name_H-M   'P 1'
#
loop_
_entity.id
_entity.type
_entity.pdbx_description
1 polymer ?
#
loop_
_entity_poly.entity_id
_entity_poly.type
_entity_poly.pdbx_seq_one_letter_code
_entity_poly.pdbx_strand_id
1 'polypeptide(L)'
;MPIVNEAGGNATNKTIVGWDNLALTSTITASSEATPAINTIDPATYSYWSPSASPSWVRYDLGSAKSVDLVGIAAHDMATTATSIMVQYSSDGTTWADAMVSAYAPLTDEDIILTLPSVSARYWRIYCTGGLPSIGIVFLCARLEFPKLPVSGYIPLHHSRSYEKMFNDSIKGVGLGNRVMAAGAETEVDFGFVLRTFVDGQLRGFEDHYNQGGYFFYAGWPEGQVLDMGYCRAPTPDSTISVEYVMGVRWANLSFGIHSYVS
;
A
#
# COMPACT_ATOMS: atom_id res chain seq x y z
N MET A 1 -4.58 -8.40 11.06
CA MET A 1 -5.36 -8.14 9.85
C MET A 1 -4.67 -7.00 9.13
N PRO A 2 -4.20 -7.17 7.89
CA PRO A 2 -3.42 -6.16 7.18
C PRO A 2 -4.23 -4.96 6.68
N ILE A 3 -5.56 -5.11 6.49
CA ILE A 3 -6.45 -3.98 6.22
C ILE A 3 -7.23 -3.63 7.48
N VAL A 4 -7.11 -2.38 7.92
CA VAL A 4 -7.86 -1.84 9.07
C VAL A 4 -8.80 -0.76 8.54
N ASN A 5 -10.10 -1.01 8.70
CA ASN A 5 -11.14 -0.07 8.31
C ASN A 5 -11.60 0.70 9.54
N GLU A 6 -11.20 1.95 9.66
CA GLU A 6 -11.63 2.81 10.74
C GLU A 6 -13.10 3.26 10.58
N ALA A 7 -13.81 3.46 11.68
CA ALA A 7 -15.19 3.90 11.66
C ALA A 7 -15.32 5.24 10.91
N GLY A 8 -16.06 5.25 9.80
CA GLY A 8 -16.20 6.38 8.88
C GLY A 8 -15.20 6.42 7.72
N GLY A 9 -14.20 5.59 7.73
CA GLY A 9 -13.36 5.31 6.58
C GLY A 9 -14.01 4.25 5.69
N ASN A 10 -15.23 4.50 5.20
CA ASN A 10 -16.05 3.54 4.46
C ASN A 10 -15.21 2.55 3.65
N ALA A 11 -14.99 1.36 4.21
CA ALA A 11 -14.63 0.22 3.42
C ALA A 11 -15.84 -0.05 2.52
N THR A 12 -15.71 0.38 1.31
CA THR A 12 -16.71 0.03 0.31
C THR A 12 -16.36 -1.36 -0.19
N ASN A 13 -17.38 -2.14 -0.50
CA ASN A 13 -17.23 -3.43 -1.21
C ASN A 13 -16.74 -3.16 -2.64
N LYS A 14 -15.58 -2.51 -2.74
CA LYS A 14 -14.92 -2.05 -3.97
C LYS A 14 -13.42 -2.19 -3.83
N THR A 15 -12.74 -2.40 -4.93
CA THR A 15 -11.29 -2.32 -5.00
C THR A 15 -10.83 -0.89 -4.74
N ILE A 16 -9.78 -0.74 -3.96
CA ILE A 16 -9.15 0.55 -3.65
C ILE A 16 -7.67 0.55 -4.03
N VAL A 17 -7.18 1.73 -4.46
CA VAL A 17 -5.78 1.96 -4.77
C VAL A 17 -5.33 3.27 -4.12
N GLY A 18 -4.17 3.24 -3.45
CA GLY A 18 -3.46 4.41 -2.96
C GLY A 18 -2.22 4.64 -3.81
N TRP A 19 -2.18 5.67 -4.64
CA TRP A 19 -1.10 5.87 -5.62
C TRP A 19 -0.42 7.24 -5.53
N ASP A 20 -1.17 8.31 -5.26
CA ASP A 20 -0.63 9.68 -5.18
C ASP A 20 -0.04 9.91 -3.77
N ASN A 21 1.19 9.44 -3.56
CA ASN A 21 1.83 9.55 -2.25
C ASN A 21 2.24 10.99 -1.93
N LEU A 22 1.43 11.69 -1.16
CA LEU A 22 1.67 13.06 -0.70
C LEU A 22 2.93 13.19 0.17
N ALA A 23 3.40 12.10 0.79
CA ALA A 23 4.61 12.11 1.60
C ALA A 23 5.87 12.39 0.76
N LEU A 24 5.89 12.05 -0.54
CA LEU A 24 7.05 12.26 -1.42
C LEU A 24 7.48 13.74 -1.54
N THR A 25 6.53 14.66 -1.44
CA THR A 25 6.78 16.11 -1.55
C THR A 25 6.77 16.82 -0.20
N SER A 26 6.69 16.07 0.91
CA SER A 26 6.62 16.61 2.26
C SER A 26 8.00 16.90 2.87
N THR A 27 8.01 17.78 3.87
CA THR A 27 9.17 17.89 4.77
C THR A 27 9.00 16.88 5.90
N ILE A 28 9.96 15.94 6.00
CA ILE A 28 9.91 14.84 6.96
C ILE A 28 10.75 15.17 8.17
N THR A 29 10.21 14.88 9.35
CA THR A 29 10.93 14.98 10.64
C THR A 29 10.50 13.82 11.53
N ALA A 30 11.38 13.42 12.45
CA ALA A 30 11.08 12.37 13.42
C ALA A 30 11.40 12.81 14.85
N SER A 31 10.82 12.12 15.84
CA SER A 31 11.11 12.34 17.25
C SER A 31 12.55 11.92 17.61
N SER A 32 13.03 10.87 16.95
CA SER A 32 14.38 10.34 17.07
C SER A 32 14.71 9.47 15.86
N GLU A 33 15.99 9.30 15.58
CA GLU A 33 16.49 8.57 14.41
C GLU A 33 17.70 7.74 14.80
N ALA A 34 17.59 6.42 14.66
CA ALA A 34 18.73 5.52 14.56
C ALA A 34 19.08 5.33 13.08
N THR A 35 18.05 5.33 12.21
CA THR A 35 18.16 5.47 10.75
C THR A 35 17.25 6.60 10.26
N PRO A 36 17.62 7.30 9.16
CA PRO A 36 16.95 8.53 8.74
C PRO A 36 15.47 8.35 8.38
N ALA A 37 14.63 9.30 8.85
CA ALA A 37 13.19 9.28 8.55
C ALA A 37 12.86 9.48 7.06
N ILE A 38 13.76 10.10 6.31
CA ILE A 38 13.60 10.28 4.85
C ILE A 38 13.49 8.92 4.12
N ASN A 39 14.02 7.85 4.69
CA ASN A 39 13.92 6.51 4.12
C ASN A 39 12.48 6.03 3.98
N THR A 40 11.53 6.59 4.74
CA THR A 40 10.10 6.19 4.67
C THR A 40 9.40 6.56 3.36
N ILE A 41 10.04 7.33 2.50
CA ILE A 41 9.55 7.67 1.15
C ILE A 41 10.40 7.10 0.02
N ASP A 42 11.48 6.40 0.35
CA ASP A 42 12.26 5.65 -0.63
C ASP A 42 11.43 4.42 -1.08
N PRO A 43 11.21 4.20 -2.38
CA PRO A 43 10.48 3.03 -2.87
C PRO A 43 11.21 1.71 -2.63
N ALA A 44 12.47 1.75 -2.20
CA ALA A 44 13.29 0.57 -1.92
C ALA A 44 12.91 -0.05 -0.56
N THR A 45 12.43 -1.27 -0.57
CA THR A 45 11.96 -2.00 0.62
C THR A 45 13.07 -2.37 1.62
N TYR A 46 14.34 -2.17 1.27
CA TYR A 46 15.48 -2.37 2.18
C TYR A 46 15.89 -1.09 2.94
N SER A 47 15.39 0.08 2.53
CA SER A 47 15.57 1.35 3.25
C SER A 47 14.47 1.49 4.30
N TYR A 48 14.81 1.96 5.50
CA TYR A 48 13.83 2.14 6.57
C TYR A 48 14.23 3.25 7.54
N TRP A 49 13.26 3.83 8.21
CA TRP A 49 13.43 4.61 9.42
C TRP A 49 13.31 3.70 10.64
N SER A 50 14.20 3.89 11.61
CA SER A 50 14.07 3.31 12.93
C SER A 50 14.35 4.37 13.99
N PRO A 51 13.47 4.52 15.00
CA PRO A 51 13.71 5.45 16.10
C PRO A 51 14.78 4.92 17.06
N SER A 52 15.41 5.83 17.79
CA SER A 52 16.36 5.48 18.87
C SER A 52 15.70 5.46 20.26
N ALA A 53 14.43 5.84 20.37
CA ALA A 53 13.67 5.86 21.63
C ALA A 53 12.18 5.64 21.38
N SER A 54 11.48 5.11 22.39
CA SER A 54 10.01 4.95 22.41
C SER A 54 9.43 5.78 23.56
N PRO A 55 8.25 6.42 23.41
CA PRO A 55 7.44 6.49 22.20
C PRO A 55 8.13 7.33 21.11
N SER A 56 7.77 7.04 19.85
CA SER A 56 8.39 7.67 18.68
C SER A 56 7.34 8.10 17.66
N TRP A 57 7.76 8.96 16.74
CA TRP A 57 6.91 9.36 15.62
C TRP A 57 7.73 9.81 14.41
N VAL A 58 7.20 9.59 13.23
CA VAL A 58 7.65 10.23 11.99
C VAL A 58 6.54 11.13 11.49
N ARG A 59 6.88 12.38 11.13
CA ARG A 59 5.95 13.45 10.75
C ARG A 59 6.23 13.96 9.35
N TYR A 60 5.15 14.22 8.63
CA TYR A 60 5.12 14.72 7.26
C TYR A 60 4.43 16.08 7.25
N ASP A 61 5.14 17.15 6.85
CA ASP A 61 4.55 18.46 6.55
C ASP A 61 4.27 18.54 5.05
N LEU A 62 3.01 18.46 4.67
CA LEU A 62 2.57 18.48 3.27
C LEU A 62 2.58 19.88 2.65
N GLY A 63 3.08 20.91 3.38
CA GLY A 63 3.15 22.30 2.94
C GLY A 63 1.81 23.03 2.94
N SER A 64 0.72 22.33 2.66
CA SER A 64 -0.65 22.82 2.71
C SER A 64 -1.61 21.72 3.15
N ALA A 65 -2.85 22.11 3.52
CA ALA A 65 -3.85 21.12 3.86
C ALA A 65 -4.19 20.24 2.64
N LYS A 66 -4.05 18.93 2.79
CA LYS A 66 -4.35 17.89 1.80
C LYS A 66 -5.28 16.86 2.41
N SER A 67 -6.20 16.33 1.60
CA SER A 67 -7.07 15.24 2.03
C SER A 67 -6.34 13.92 2.01
N VAL A 68 -6.38 13.21 3.15
CA VAL A 68 -5.87 11.84 3.30
C VAL A 68 -6.99 10.98 3.87
N ASP A 69 -7.24 9.85 3.26
CA ASP A 69 -8.17 8.83 3.72
C ASP A 69 -7.65 7.40 3.55
N LEU A 70 -6.39 7.28 3.08
CA LEU A 70 -5.65 6.04 3.02
C LEU A 70 -4.20 6.25 3.47
N VAL A 71 -3.77 5.39 4.39
CA VAL A 71 -2.36 5.27 4.79
C VAL A 71 -1.89 3.86 4.50
N GLY A 72 -0.84 3.75 3.69
CA GLY A 72 -0.18 2.49 3.38
C GLY A 72 1.17 2.41 4.08
N ILE A 73 1.50 1.26 4.68
CA ILE A 73 2.81 1.01 5.29
C ILE A 73 3.32 -0.35 4.80
N ALA A 74 4.54 -0.38 4.28
CA ALA A 74 5.18 -1.61 3.83
C ALA A 74 6.62 -1.72 4.34
N ALA A 75 7.19 -2.93 4.25
CA ALA A 75 8.55 -3.24 4.68
C ALA A 75 8.80 -2.81 6.13
N HIS A 76 8.02 -3.34 7.06
CA HIS A 76 8.11 -3.03 8.49
C HIS A 76 8.26 -4.29 9.34
N ASP A 77 8.71 -4.12 10.60
CA ASP A 77 8.86 -5.18 11.59
C ASP A 77 8.03 -4.93 12.87
N MET A 78 6.90 -4.23 12.73
CA MET A 78 6.11 -3.77 13.88
C MET A 78 5.51 -4.91 14.72
N ALA A 79 5.17 -6.06 14.10
CA ALA A 79 4.72 -7.23 14.86
C ALA A 79 5.89 -7.85 15.64
N THR A 80 7.04 -8.03 15.00
CA THR A 80 8.26 -8.54 15.63
C THR A 80 8.72 -7.67 16.79
N THR A 81 8.62 -6.35 16.67
CA THR A 81 9.02 -5.39 17.71
C THR A 81 7.92 -5.08 18.73
N ALA A 82 6.74 -5.67 18.61
CA ALA A 82 5.56 -5.41 19.44
C ALA A 82 5.19 -3.92 19.48
N THR A 83 5.21 -3.26 18.32
CA THR A 83 4.89 -1.85 18.16
C THR A 83 3.43 -1.66 17.77
N SER A 84 2.76 -0.73 18.45
CA SER A 84 1.43 -0.24 18.07
C SER A 84 1.56 1.13 17.43
N ILE A 85 0.72 1.41 16.42
CA ILE A 85 0.71 2.68 15.70
C ILE A 85 -0.61 3.42 15.85
N MET A 86 -0.53 4.75 15.80
CA MET A 86 -1.64 5.67 15.71
C MET A 86 -1.34 6.69 14.61
N VAL A 87 -2.22 6.81 13.64
CA VAL A 87 -2.15 7.89 12.65
C VAL A 87 -2.78 9.13 13.26
N GLN A 88 -2.06 10.23 13.21
CA GLN A 88 -2.51 11.51 13.76
C GLN A 88 -2.32 12.62 12.74
N TYR A 89 -3.17 13.65 12.85
CA TYR A 89 -3.12 14.82 11.98
C TYR A 89 -3.18 16.12 12.79
N SER A 90 -2.72 17.19 12.17
CA SER A 90 -2.71 18.53 12.77
C SER A 90 -2.79 19.62 11.71
N SER A 91 -3.40 20.74 12.06
CA SER A 91 -3.40 21.95 11.23
C SER A 91 -2.20 22.87 11.52
N ASP A 92 -1.66 22.82 12.74
CA ASP A 92 -0.64 23.74 13.27
C ASP A 92 0.72 23.05 13.56
N GLY A 93 0.79 21.70 13.46
CA GLY A 93 1.98 20.92 13.75
C GLY A 93 2.30 20.77 15.25
N THR A 94 1.45 21.26 16.13
CA THR A 94 1.64 21.26 17.59
C THR A 94 0.51 20.52 18.31
N THR A 95 -0.74 20.79 17.94
CA THR A 95 -1.93 20.13 18.49
C THR A 95 -2.32 18.98 17.56
N TRP A 96 -2.37 17.75 18.10
CA TRP A 96 -2.60 16.54 17.34
C TRP A 96 -3.97 15.92 17.66
N ALA A 97 -4.66 15.50 16.62
CA ALA A 97 -5.89 14.72 16.71
C ALA A 97 -5.65 13.33 16.11
N ASP A 98 -6.32 12.34 16.66
CA ASP A 98 -6.25 10.96 16.17
C ASP A 98 -7.14 10.80 14.91
N ALA A 99 -6.59 10.21 13.87
CA ALA A 99 -7.33 9.82 12.67
C ALA A 99 -7.94 8.42 12.80
N MET A 100 -7.55 7.68 13.82
CA MET A 100 -8.00 6.33 14.15
C MET A 100 -8.76 6.32 15.47
N VAL A 101 -9.70 5.39 15.62
CA VAL A 101 -10.46 5.22 16.87
C VAL A 101 -9.59 4.63 17.99
N SER A 102 -8.66 3.74 17.63
CA SER A 102 -7.73 3.10 18.57
C SER A 102 -6.39 2.82 17.91
N ALA A 103 -5.35 2.68 18.73
CA ALA A 103 -4.05 2.26 18.22
C ALA A 103 -4.14 0.85 17.64
N TYR A 104 -3.50 0.66 16.49
CA TYR A 104 -3.42 -0.61 15.81
C TYR A 104 -2.09 -1.31 16.14
N ALA A 105 -2.18 -2.56 16.61
CA ALA A 105 -1.04 -3.44 16.83
C ALA A 105 -1.03 -4.53 15.76
N PRO A 106 -0.10 -4.49 14.78
CA PRO A 106 0.00 -5.51 13.76
C PRO A 106 0.31 -6.89 14.38
N LEU A 107 -0.27 -7.94 13.81
CA LEU A 107 -0.01 -9.34 14.22
C LEU A 107 1.04 -10.01 13.33
N THR A 108 1.34 -9.42 12.18
CA THR A 108 2.34 -9.88 11.20
C THR A 108 3.10 -8.67 10.69
N ASP A 109 4.27 -8.89 10.10
CA ASP A 109 5.08 -7.86 9.46
C ASP A 109 4.72 -7.68 7.96
N GLU A 110 3.55 -8.16 7.55
CA GLU A 110 2.99 -7.95 6.21
C GLU A 110 2.52 -6.50 6.05
N ASP A 111 2.45 -6.04 4.79
CA ASP A 111 1.98 -4.70 4.44
C ASP A 111 0.67 -4.33 5.15
N ILE A 112 0.45 -3.04 5.40
CA ILE A 112 -0.73 -2.52 6.10
C ILE A 112 -1.39 -1.46 5.23
N ILE A 113 -2.72 -1.53 5.11
CA ILE A 113 -3.55 -0.44 4.61
C ILE A 113 -4.52 -0.03 5.70
N LEU A 114 -4.47 1.25 6.06
CA LEU A 114 -5.43 1.88 6.96
C LEU A 114 -6.36 2.77 6.13
N THR A 115 -7.66 2.45 6.11
CA THR A 115 -8.67 3.33 5.54
C THR A 115 -9.22 4.21 6.64
N LEU A 116 -9.17 5.52 6.43
CA LEU A 116 -9.51 6.53 7.42
C LEU A 116 -10.72 7.35 6.95
N PRO A 117 -11.44 8.03 7.86
CA PRO A 117 -12.28 9.15 7.47
C PRO A 117 -11.45 10.18 6.70
N SER A 118 -12.00 10.72 5.61
CA SER A 118 -11.28 11.74 4.83
C SER A 118 -11.09 13.00 5.66
N VAL A 119 -9.84 13.33 5.97
CA VAL A 119 -9.45 14.52 6.73
C VAL A 119 -8.52 15.38 5.91
N SER A 120 -8.78 16.68 5.87
CA SER A 120 -7.90 17.67 5.24
C SER A 120 -7.04 18.33 6.30
N ALA A 121 -5.73 18.02 6.30
CA ALA A 121 -4.76 18.59 7.23
C ALA A 121 -3.40 18.79 6.55
N ARG A 122 -2.60 19.71 7.10
CA ARG A 122 -1.25 19.98 6.61
C ARG A 122 -0.23 18.98 7.18
N TYR A 123 -0.34 18.66 8.47
CA TYR A 123 0.64 17.81 9.16
C TYR A 123 0.04 16.47 9.47
N TRP A 124 0.79 15.42 9.17
CA TRP A 124 0.44 14.03 9.46
C TRP A 124 1.59 13.34 10.17
N ARG A 125 1.30 12.42 11.05
CA ARG A 125 2.34 11.59 11.66
C ARG A 125 1.88 10.18 11.94
N ILE A 126 2.83 9.26 11.87
CA ILE A 126 2.70 7.92 12.43
C ILE A 126 3.31 7.96 13.82
N TYR A 127 2.49 7.78 14.83
CA TYR A 127 2.90 7.75 16.23
C TYR A 127 3.00 6.29 16.68
N CYS A 128 4.19 5.89 17.19
CA CYS A 128 4.54 4.53 17.56
C CYS A 128 4.71 4.42 19.07
N THR A 129 4.15 3.35 19.64
CA THR A 129 4.29 3.01 21.06
C THR A 129 4.67 1.55 21.22
N GLY A 130 5.35 1.19 22.30
CA GLY A 130 5.85 -0.17 22.52
C GLY A 130 7.31 -0.30 22.11
N GLY A 131 7.59 -1.06 21.06
CA GLY A 131 8.95 -1.32 20.58
C GLY A 131 9.58 -0.18 19.79
N LEU A 132 10.71 -0.50 19.15
CA LEU A 132 11.44 0.39 18.22
C LEU A 132 11.33 -0.22 16.83
N PRO A 133 10.32 0.19 16.03
CA PRO A 133 10.08 -0.42 14.74
C PRO A 133 11.07 0.05 13.67
N SER A 134 11.25 -0.79 12.66
CA SER A 134 11.73 -0.39 11.35
C SER A 134 10.52 -0.17 10.45
N ILE A 135 10.43 0.99 9.77
CA ILE A 135 9.36 1.32 8.83
C ILE A 135 10.01 1.77 7.53
N GLY A 136 9.81 0.98 6.46
CA GLY A 136 10.43 1.26 5.16
C GLY A 136 9.61 2.24 4.33
N ILE A 137 8.34 1.98 4.13
CA ILE A 137 7.53 2.73 3.17
C ILE A 137 6.27 3.24 3.85
N VAL A 138 5.99 4.54 3.68
CA VAL A 138 4.76 5.18 4.13
C VAL A 138 4.12 5.94 2.98
N PHE A 139 2.85 5.64 2.72
CA PHE A 139 1.98 6.38 1.81
C PHE A 139 0.92 7.13 2.58
N LEU A 140 0.75 8.40 2.23
CA LEU A 140 -0.35 9.26 2.66
C LEU A 140 -1.07 9.74 1.41
N CYS A 141 -2.28 9.29 1.16
CA CYS A 141 -2.97 9.63 -0.09
C CYS A 141 -4.50 9.68 0.07
N ALA A 142 -5.15 10.26 -0.92
CA ALA A 142 -6.56 10.04 -1.16
C ALA A 142 -6.71 8.75 -1.97
N ARG A 143 -7.56 7.83 -1.51
CA ARG A 143 -7.78 6.56 -2.19
C ARG A 143 -8.55 6.74 -3.50
N LEU A 144 -8.18 5.97 -4.51
CA LEU A 144 -8.97 5.75 -5.71
C LEU A 144 -9.88 4.53 -5.48
N GLU A 145 -11.19 4.71 -5.55
CA GLU A 145 -12.15 3.61 -5.49
C GLU A 145 -12.57 3.19 -6.89
N PHE A 146 -12.38 1.92 -7.22
CA PHE A 146 -12.91 1.36 -8.46
C PHE A 146 -14.42 1.17 -8.36
N PRO A 147 -15.19 1.25 -9.48
CA PRO A 147 -16.64 1.16 -9.45
C PRO A 147 -17.18 -0.17 -8.91
N LYS A 148 -16.37 -1.21 -8.95
CA LYS A 148 -16.73 -2.58 -8.57
C LYS A 148 -15.50 -3.40 -8.20
N LEU A 149 -15.70 -4.63 -7.72
CA LEU A 149 -14.67 -5.64 -7.53
C LEU A 149 -14.21 -6.22 -8.88
N PRO A 150 -13.02 -6.85 -8.93
CA PRO A 150 -12.56 -7.59 -10.09
C PRO A 150 -13.58 -8.67 -10.52
N VAL A 151 -13.59 -8.99 -11.81
CA VAL A 151 -14.48 -10.01 -12.37
C VAL A 151 -14.04 -11.42 -11.98
N SER A 152 -14.91 -12.39 -12.28
CA SER A 152 -14.63 -13.81 -12.05
C SER A 152 -13.34 -14.25 -12.74
N GLY A 153 -12.51 -15.00 -12.01
CA GLY A 153 -11.18 -15.43 -12.47
C GLY A 153 -10.02 -14.65 -11.84
N TYR A 154 -10.30 -13.56 -11.15
CA TYR A 154 -9.30 -12.85 -10.37
C TYR A 154 -8.72 -13.76 -9.26
N ILE A 155 -7.39 -13.75 -9.15
CA ILE A 155 -6.67 -14.47 -8.09
C ILE A 155 -6.15 -13.45 -7.09
N PRO A 156 -6.63 -13.43 -5.84
CA PRO A 156 -6.16 -12.54 -4.81
C PRO A 156 -4.64 -12.64 -4.59
N LEU A 157 -3.99 -11.52 -4.25
CA LEU A 157 -2.53 -11.45 -4.11
C LEU A 157 -1.94 -12.51 -3.17
N HIS A 158 -2.59 -12.78 -2.04
CA HIS A 158 -2.12 -13.80 -1.10
C HIS A 158 -2.18 -15.25 -1.64
N HIS A 159 -2.95 -15.50 -2.70
CA HIS A 159 -3.00 -16.79 -3.42
C HIS A 159 -2.16 -16.79 -4.71
N SER A 160 -1.69 -15.64 -5.18
CA SER A 160 -0.88 -15.50 -6.39
C SER A 160 0.63 -15.52 -6.11
N ARG A 161 1.03 -15.84 -4.88
CA ARG A 161 2.45 -15.93 -4.48
C ARG A 161 3.18 -16.99 -5.31
N SER A 162 4.25 -16.59 -5.96
CA SER A 162 5.15 -17.46 -6.72
C SER A 162 6.51 -17.51 -6.05
N TYR A 163 7.17 -18.67 -6.18
CA TYR A 163 8.50 -18.89 -5.61
C TYR A 163 9.40 -19.46 -6.70
N GLU A 164 10.48 -18.76 -7.03
CA GLU A 164 11.54 -19.34 -7.84
C GLU A 164 12.35 -20.29 -6.95
N LYS A 165 12.36 -21.58 -7.31
CA LYS A 165 13.00 -22.64 -6.55
C LYS A 165 14.11 -23.30 -7.35
N MET A 166 15.27 -23.46 -6.75
CA MET A 166 16.34 -24.29 -7.30
C MET A 166 16.36 -25.63 -6.55
N PHE A 167 16.24 -26.71 -7.31
CA PHE A 167 16.40 -28.07 -6.81
C PHE A 167 17.81 -28.57 -7.16
N ASN A 168 18.52 -29.08 -6.17
CA ASN A 168 19.81 -29.74 -6.37
C ASN A 168 19.62 -31.24 -6.24
N ASP A 169 19.83 -31.95 -7.35
CA ASP A 169 19.77 -33.40 -7.38
C ASP A 169 21.15 -33.98 -7.73
N SER A 170 21.49 -35.11 -7.13
CA SER A 170 22.68 -35.87 -7.53
C SER A 170 22.46 -36.50 -8.91
N ILE A 171 23.58 -36.93 -9.56
CA ILE A 171 23.54 -37.65 -10.85
C ILE A 171 22.68 -38.93 -10.79
N LYS A 172 22.45 -39.47 -9.59
CA LYS A 172 21.60 -40.64 -9.37
C LYS A 172 20.16 -40.31 -8.96
N GLY A 173 19.75 -39.04 -9.09
CA GLY A 173 18.39 -38.58 -8.78
C GLY A 173 18.09 -38.45 -7.29
N VAL A 174 19.12 -38.46 -6.43
CA VAL A 174 18.92 -38.19 -4.98
C VAL A 174 18.86 -36.68 -4.76
N GLY A 175 17.77 -36.17 -4.18
CA GLY A 175 17.62 -34.75 -3.82
C GLY A 175 18.67 -34.34 -2.77
N LEU A 176 19.47 -33.33 -3.12
CA LEU A 176 20.52 -32.78 -2.24
C LEU A 176 20.01 -31.53 -1.48
N GLY A 177 18.79 -31.11 -1.74
CA GLY A 177 18.13 -29.96 -1.12
C GLY A 177 17.51 -29.02 -2.14
N ASN A 178 16.70 -28.08 -1.64
CA ASN A 178 16.11 -27.02 -2.42
C ASN A 178 16.40 -25.65 -1.78
N ARG A 179 16.43 -24.63 -2.61
CA ARG A 179 16.55 -23.23 -2.18
C ARG A 179 15.48 -22.40 -2.88
N VAL A 180 14.79 -21.57 -2.11
CA VAL A 180 13.95 -20.51 -2.65
C VAL A 180 14.86 -19.35 -3.07
N MET A 181 14.78 -18.95 -4.32
CA MET A 181 15.62 -17.90 -4.92
C MET A 181 14.93 -16.55 -4.91
N ALA A 182 13.63 -16.53 -5.17
CA ALA A 182 12.81 -15.32 -5.20
C ALA A 182 11.38 -15.63 -4.75
N ALA A 183 10.72 -14.62 -4.24
CA ALA A 183 9.30 -14.67 -3.90
C ALA A 183 8.64 -13.36 -4.37
N GLY A 184 7.44 -13.47 -4.90
CA GLY A 184 6.62 -12.35 -5.32
C GLY A 184 5.18 -12.80 -5.47
N ALA A 185 4.26 -11.86 -5.60
CA ALA A 185 2.89 -12.15 -5.95
C ALA A 185 2.53 -11.37 -7.22
N GLU A 186 2.00 -12.06 -8.21
CA GLU A 186 1.64 -11.44 -9.49
C GLU A 186 0.25 -11.90 -9.90
N THR A 187 -0.61 -10.96 -10.24
CA THR A 187 -1.97 -11.26 -10.71
C THR A 187 -2.43 -10.22 -11.72
N GLU A 188 -3.42 -10.60 -12.51
CA GLU A 188 -4.11 -9.71 -13.42
C GLU A 188 -5.45 -9.31 -12.80
N VAL A 189 -5.73 -8.01 -12.82
CA VAL A 189 -6.95 -7.41 -12.32
C VAL A 189 -7.78 -6.99 -13.51
N ASP A 190 -8.90 -7.67 -13.72
CA ASP A 190 -9.87 -7.35 -14.76
C ASP A 190 -11.17 -6.88 -14.11
N PHE A 191 -11.59 -5.67 -14.45
CA PHE A 191 -12.87 -5.11 -14.02
C PHE A 191 -13.98 -5.32 -15.06
N GLY A 192 -13.65 -5.85 -16.26
CA GLY A 192 -14.59 -5.89 -17.36
C GLY A 192 -15.16 -4.49 -17.65
N PHE A 193 -16.47 -4.39 -17.93
CA PHE A 193 -17.09 -3.12 -18.33
C PHE A 193 -17.21 -2.14 -17.15
N VAL A 194 -16.59 -0.97 -17.29
CA VAL A 194 -16.71 0.19 -16.40
C VAL A 194 -17.25 1.39 -17.17
N LEU A 195 -17.79 2.38 -16.47
CA LEU A 195 -18.26 3.60 -17.10
C LEU A 195 -17.09 4.43 -17.63
N ARG A 196 -17.21 4.95 -18.84
CA ARG A 196 -16.22 5.86 -19.44
C ARG A 196 -15.93 7.09 -18.57
N THR A 197 -16.94 7.63 -17.88
CA THR A 197 -16.76 8.78 -16.99
C THR A 197 -15.79 8.52 -15.84
N PHE A 198 -15.71 7.26 -15.36
CA PHE A 198 -14.70 6.86 -14.38
C PHE A 198 -13.30 6.84 -15.02
N VAL A 199 -13.18 6.25 -16.20
CA VAL A 199 -11.90 6.13 -16.93
C VAL A 199 -11.34 7.50 -17.30
N ASP A 200 -12.16 8.33 -17.95
CA ASP A 200 -11.73 9.65 -18.42
C ASP A 200 -11.49 10.67 -17.27
N GLY A 201 -12.08 10.43 -16.10
CA GLY A 201 -12.00 11.33 -14.94
C GLY A 201 -11.08 10.82 -13.84
N GLN A 202 -11.51 9.79 -13.12
CA GLN A 202 -10.83 9.37 -11.87
C GLN A 202 -9.63 8.46 -12.11
N LEU A 203 -9.69 7.59 -13.13
CA LEU A 203 -8.62 6.63 -13.41
C LEU A 203 -7.38 7.27 -14.00
N ARG A 204 -7.52 8.34 -14.78
CA ARG A 204 -6.45 8.92 -15.62
C ARG A 204 -5.17 9.24 -14.85
N GLY A 205 -5.28 9.82 -13.66
CA GLY A 205 -4.10 10.11 -12.84
C GLY A 205 -3.35 8.85 -12.41
N PHE A 206 -4.09 7.80 -12.03
CA PHE A 206 -3.50 6.51 -11.70
C PHE A 206 -2.91 5.81 -12.93
N GLU A 207 -3.59 5.90 -14.09
CA GLU A 207 -3.08 5.35 -15.36
C GLU A 207 -1.73 5.96 -15.73
N ASP A 208 -1.60 7.29 -15.68
CA ASP A 208 -0.36 7.99 -15.95
C ASP A 208 0.75 7.56 -14.97
N HIS A 209 0.43 7.44 -13.67
CA HIS A 209 1.36 6.99 -12.63
C HIS A 209 1.82 5.54 -12.85
N TYR A 210 0.90 4.63 -13.10
CA TYR A 210 1.16 3.22 -13.35
C TYR A 210 2.02 3.02 -14.60
N ASN A 211 1.67 3.70 -15.72
CA ASN A 211 2.39 3.59 -16.99
C ASN A 211 3.82 4.20 -16.93
N GLN A 212 4.09 5.04 -15.92
CA GLN A 212 5.43 5.55 -15.62
C GLN A 212 6.21 4.65 -14.66
N GLY A 213 5.67 3.51 -14.28
CA GLY A 213 6.30 2.56 -13.37
C GLY A 213 6.19 2.96 -11.88
N GLY A 214 5.20 3.79 -11.54
CA GLY A 214 4.95 4.21 -10.17
C GLY A 214 4.52 3.06 -9.26
N TYR A 215 4.89 3.15 -7.99
CA TYR A 215 4.46 2.22 -6.95
C TYR A 215 3.15 2.68 -6.33
N PHE A 216 2.35 1.73 -5.86
CA PHE A 216 1.04 2.00 -5.27
C PHE A 216 0.64 0.91 -4.26
N PHE A 217 -0.25 1.24 -3.34
CA PHE A 217 -0.94 0.25 -2.52
C PHE A 217 -2.23 -0.19 -3.20
N TYR A 218 -2.45 -1.49 -3.20
CA TYR A 218 -3.63 -2.12 -3.80
C TYR A 218 -4.36 -2.96 -2.75
N ALA A 219 -5.69 -2.89 -2.72
CA ALA A 219 -6.54 -3.82 -2.00
C ALA A 219 -7.72 -4.23 -2.89
N GLY A 220 -7.75 -5.51 -3.25
CA GLY A 220 -8.74 -6.05 -4.20
C GLY A 220 -10.14 -6.10 -3.62
N TRP A 221 -10.27 -6.59 -2.39
CA TRP A 221 -11.56 -6.67 -1.69
C TRP A 221 -11.43 -6.36 -0.19
N PRO A 222 -11.36 -5.08 0.18
CA PRO A 222 -11.06 -4.66 1.56
C PRO A 222 -12.00 -5.19 2.65
N GLU A 223 -13.27 -5.43 2.33
CA GLU A 223 -14.24 -5.94 3.31
C GLU A 223 -14.25 -7.46 3.42
N GLY A 224 -14.04 -8.17 2.32
CA GLY A 224 -14.20 -9.62 2.28
C GLY A 224 -12.91 -10.41 2.34
N GLN A 225 -11.81 -9.85 1.84
CA GLN A 225 -10.49 -10.49 1.74
C GLN A 225 -9.40 -9.53 2.22
N VAL A 226 -9.29 -9.37 3.54
CA VAL A 226 -8.33 -8.44 4.18
C VAL A 226 -6.85 -8.77 3.91
N LEU A 227 -6.55 -9.94 3.37
CA LEU A 227 -5.22 -10.37 2.94
C LEU A 227 -4.95 -10.08 1.45
N ASP A 228 -5.98 -9.63 0.70
CA ASP A 228 -5.86 -9.31 -0.72
C ASP A 228 -5.39 -7.87 -0.90
N MET A 229 -4.17 -7.63 -0.48
CA MET A 229 -3.55 -6.32 -0.53
C MET A 229 -2.04 -6.41 -0.61
N GLY A 230 -1.39 -5.32 -1.00
CA GLY A 230 0.06 -5.24 -0.98
C GLY A 230 0.58 -3.90 -1.53
N TYR A 231 1.88 -3.70 -1.33
CA TYR A 231 2.66 -2.67 -2.00
C TYR A 231 3.08 -3.17 -3.38
N CYS A 232 2.58 -2.53 -4.41
CA CYS A 232 2.55 -3.04 -5.77
C CYS A 232 3.23 -2.11 -6.78
N ARG A 233 3.58 -2.69 -7.91
CA ARG A 233 4.03 -2.01 -9.14
C ARG A 233 3.51 -2.75 -10.37
N ALA A 234 3.74 -2.20 -11.55
CA ALA A 234 3.55 -2.91 -12.82
C ALA A 234 4.43 -4.18 -12.86
N PRO A 235 3.93 -5.32 -13.40
CA PRO A 235 4.68 -6.58 -13.46
C PRO A 235 5.98 -6.46 -14.27
N THR A 236 5.91 -5.77 -15.41
CA THR A 236 7.05 -5.55 -16.31
C THR A 236 7.14 -4.07 -16.68
N PRO A 237 8.31 -3.59 -17.14
CA PRO A 237 8.47 -2.19 -17.56
C PRO A 237 7.54 -1.77 -18.71
N ASP A 238 7.10 -2.73 -19.53
CA ASP A 238 6.22 -2.48 -20.68
C ASP A 238 4.73 -2.67 -20.34
N SER A 239 4.41 -3.03 -19.09
CA SER A 239 3.02 -3.20 -18.66
C SER A 239 2.30 -1.86 -18.62
N THR A 240 1.11 -1.81 -19.23
CA THR A 240 0.25 -0.63 -19.23
C THR A 240 -1.16 -1.01 -18.78
N ILE A 241 -1.92 -0.04 -18.31
CA ILE A 241 -3.36 -0.24 -18.08
C ILE A 241 -4.05 -0.38 -19.44
N SER A 242 -4.77 -1.47 -19.62
CA SER A 242 -5.57 -1.72 -20.84
C SER A 242 -6.94 -1.10 -20.69
N VAL A 243 -7.26 -0.16 -21.58
CA VAL A 243 -8.56 0.48 -21.67
C VAL A 243 -9.11 0.31 -23.09
N GLU A 244 -10.11 -0.52 -23.25
CA GLU A 244 -10.75 -0.78 -24.53
C GLU A 244 -12.19 -0.26 -24.54
N TYR A 245 -12.51 0.72 -25.39
CA TYR A 245 -13.87 1.23 -25.52
C TYR A 245 -14.76 0.26 -26.30
N VAL A 246 -15.85 -0.17 -25.67
CA VAL A 246 -16.78 -1.14 -26.23
C VAL A 246 -18.17 -0.52 -26.43
N MET A 247 -18.84 -0.88 -27.52
CA MET A 247 -20.23 -0.48 -27.85
C MET A 247 -20.48 1.04 -27.82
N GLY A 248 -19.66 1.81 -28.50
CA GLY A 248 -19.79 3.25 -28.54
C GLY A 248 -19.31 3.90 -27.25
N VAL A 249 -19.82 5.02 -26.89
CA VAL A 249 -19.16 6.00 -26.04
C VAL A 249 -19.31 5.80 -24.52
N ARG A 250 -20.04 4.78 -24.03
CA ARG A 250 -20.47 4.73 -22.63
C ARG A 250 -19.66 3.79 -21.73
N TRP A 251 -19.10 2.73 -22.28
CA TRP A 251 -18.44 1.66 -21.54
C TRP A 251 -17.02 1.44 -22.03
N ALA A 252 -16.13 1.07 -21.14
CA ALA A 252 -14.77 0.63 -21.44
C ALA A 252 -14.50 -0.68 -20.70
N ASN A 253 -13.76 -1.59 -21.32
CA ASN A 253 -13.17 -2.73 -20.67
C ASN A 253 -11.86 -2.29 -20.01
N LEU A 254 -11.63 -2.66 -18.75
CA LEU A 254 -10.50 -2.17 -17.96
C LEU A 254 -9.79 -3.35 -17.30
N SER A 255 -8.51 -3.50 -17.61
CA SER A 255 -7.65 -4.48 -16.93
C SER A 255 -6.20 -3.99 -16.79
N PHE A 256 -5.48 -4.51 -15.80
CA PHE A 256 -4.04 -4.30 -15.63
C PHE A 256 -3.42 -5.40 -14.75
N GLY A 257 -2.13 -5.65 -14.95
CA GLY A 257 -1.36 -6.56 -14.11
C GLY A 257 -0.86 -5.86 -12.85
N ILE A 258 -0.64 -6.60 -11.79
CA ILE A 258 0.06 -6.11 -10.59
C ILE A 258 1.09 -7.12 -10.12
N HIS A 259 2.23 -6.60 -9.66
CA HIS A 259 3.26 -7.36 -8.98
C HIS A 259 3.42 -6.76 -7.58
N SER A 260 3.24 -7.59 -6.55
CA SER A 260 3.36 -7.18 -5.15
C SER A 260 4.67 -7.64 -4.55
N TYR A 261 5.24 -6.78 -3.72
CA TYR A 261 6.28 -7.16 -2.77
C TYR A 261 5.68 -8.18 -1.77
N VAL A 262 6.49 -9.16 -1.40
CA VAL A 262 6.17 -10.14 -0.35
C VAL A 262 7.22 -10.01 0.72
N SER A 263 6.80 -9.57 1.92
CA SER A 263 7.64 -9.47 3.13
C SER A 263 8.01 -10.85 3.67
#